data_f3f109f863e36d5817348c0e8e89d13a
#
_entry.id   f3f109f863e36d5817348c0e8e89d13a
#
_cell.length_a   1.000
_cell.length_b   1.000
_cell.length_c   1.000
_cell.angle_alpha   90.00
_cell.angle_beta   90.00
_cell.angle_gamma   90.00
#
_symmetry.space_group_name_H-M   'P 1'
#
loop_
_entity.id
_entity.type
_entity.pdbx_description
1 polymer ?
#
loop_
_entity_poly.entity_id
_entity_poly.type
_entity_poly.pdbx_seq_one_letter_code
_entity_poly.pdbx_strand_id
1 'polypeptide(L)'
;MIESDINKRYCQSCGMPLRFDIEKYLGTNSDGSRSDEYCYYCLKDGKYIVDIPMSEMINIWIKYTDKYNEYADTAYSPKELRRILNERLPKLNRWKQKLETSNIHHQKIQDIVVYINNHLFDSLDADILSTISGLSKYHFRRVFQTVAGENIGSYIQRLRLEHIAHLLVSTDFTLTQISEQTNYQTKFSLSKAFKKHFGVSTSQYREKYKPMYDEQHAVITPEIRSILTMKV
;
A
#
# COMPACT_ATOMS: atom_id res chain seq x y z
N MET A 1 -16.61 -22.97 26.02
CA MET A 1 -17.89 -23.23 25.33
C MET A 1 -17.75 -22.87 23.86
N ILE A 2 -17.15 -23.74 23.06
CA ILE A 2 -17.02 -23.58 21.58
C ILE A 2 -17.14 -24.98 20.94
N GLU A 3 -17.90 -25.89 21.53
CA GLU A 3 -18.06 -27.24 20.97
C GLU A 3 -19.19 -27.37 19.94
N SER A 4 -20.09 -26.37 19.83
CA SER A 4 -21.19 -26.41 18.87
C SER A 4 -20.81 -25.89 17.44
N ASP A 5 -19.61 -25.36 17.24
CA ASP A 5 -19.17 -24.73 15.97
C ASP A 5 -18.40 -25.69 15.03
N ILE A 6 -18.09 -26.94 15.49
CA ILE A 6 -17.18 -27.85 14.77
C ILE A 6 -17.77 -28.36 13.47
N ASN A 7 -19.11 -28.32 13.30
CA ASN A 7 -19.80 -28.83 12.09
C ASN A 7 -20.47 -27.75 11.23
N LYS A 8 -20.40 -26.47 11.61
CA LYS A 8 -20.98 -25.39 10.80
C LYS A 8 -20.02 -24.95 9.70
N ARG A 9 -20.37 -25.22 8.45
CA ARG A 9 -19.66 -24.59 7.32
C ARG A 9 -20.11 -23.15 7.15
N TYR A 10 -19.18 -22.26 6.87
CA TYR A 10 -19.43 -20.83 6.70
C TYR A 10 -19.13 -20.41 5.27
N CYS A 11 -19.92 -19.49 4.74
CA CYS A 11 -19.65 -18.86 3.47
C CYS A 11 -18.24 -18.25 3.47
N GLN A 12 -17.40 -18.69 2.53
CA GLN A 12 -16.00 -18.31 2.42
C GLN A 12 -15.78 -16.84 1.98
N SER A 13 -16.86 -16.07 1.93
CA SER A 13 -16.86 -14.64 1.66
C SER A 13 -17.39 -13.82 2.85
N CYS A 14 -18.65 -14.00 3.24
CA CYS A 14 -19.32 -13.15 4.24
C CYS A 14 -19.33 -13.74 5.66
N GLY A 15 -18.90 -15.00 5.82
CA GLY A 15 -18.86 -15.66 7.13
C GLY A 15 -20.23 -16.09 7.67
N MET A 16 -21.30 -15.97 6.88
CA MET A 16 -22.63 -16.47 7.24
C MET A 16 -22.61 -18.00 7.27
N PRO A 17 -23.28 -18.66 8.23
CA PRO A 17 -23.44 -20.12 8.20
C PRO A 17 -24.15 -20.59 6.93
N LEU A 18 -23.65 -21.62 6.30
CA LEU A 18 -24.26 -22.23 5.11
C LEU A 18 -25.33 -23.20 5.52
N ARG A 19 -26.52 -23.05 4.97
CA ARG A 19 -27.68 -23.89 5.16
C ARG A 19 -27.81 -24.88 3.98
N PHE A 20 -27.15 -26.02 4.05
CA PHE A 20 -27.19 -27.05 2.99
C PHE A 20 -28.55 -27.76 2.87
N ASP A 21 -29.37 -27.69 3.91
CA ASP A 21 -30.75 -28.14 3.93
C ASP A 21 -31.68 -27.29 3.02
N ILE A 22 -31.22 -26.11 2.61
CA ILE A 22 -32.00 -25.22 1.80
C ILE A 22 -31.16 -24.72 0.61
N GLU A 23 -31.19 -25.45 -0.51
CA GLU A 23 -30.37 -25.14 -1.71
C GLU A 23 -30.45 -23.70 -2.21
N LYS A 24 -31.61 -23.04 -2.05
CA LYS A 24 -31.78 -21.66 -2.47
C LYS A 24 -30.84 -20.67 -1.76
N TYR A 25 -30.24 -21.05 -0.65
CA TYR A 25 -29.27 -20.22 0.09
C TYR A 25 -27.82 -20.45 -0.34
N LEU A 26 -27.57 -21.40 -1.22
CA LEU A 26 -26.24 -21.65 -1.78
C LEU A 26 -26.03 -20.81 -3.05
N GLY A 27 -24.82 -20.32 -3.23
CA GLY A 27 -24.41 -19.66 -4.46
C GLY A 27 -24.33 -20.60 -5.65
N THR A 28 -24.05 -20.07 -6.84
CA THR A 28 -23.89 -20.89 -8.06
C THR A 28 -22.49 -20.77 -8.60
N ASN A 29 -21.92 -21.92 -9.00
CA ASN A 29 -20.66 -22.02 -9.71
C ASN A 29 -20.82 -21.64 -11.20
N SER A 30 -19.72 -21.53 -11.94
CA SER A 30 -19.74 -21.17 -13.37
C SER A 30 -20.42 -22.22 -14.27
N ASP A 31 -20.51 -23.46 -13.82
CA ASP A 31 -21.20 -24.56 -14.50
C ASP A 31 -22.69 -24.68 -14.11
N GLY A 32 -23.19 -23.74 -13.28
CA GLY A 32 -24.56 -23.72 -12.78
C GLY A 32 -24.82 -24.62 -11.55
N SER A 33 -23.84 -25.40 -11.12
CA SER A 33 -23.95 -26.21 -9.90
C SER A 33 -24.04 -25.34 -8.65
N ARG A 34 -24.56 -25.92 -7.54
CA ARG A 34 -24.58 -25.19 -6.25
C ARG A 34 -23.19 -25.20 -5.62
N SER A 35 -22.82 -24.05 -5.07
CA SER A 35 -21.57 -23.89 -4.35
C SER A 35 -21.69 -24.44 -2.94
N ASP A 36 -20.74 -25.25 -2.52
CA ASP A 36 -20.60 -25.76 -1.15
C ASP A 36 -19.75 -24.80 -0.25
N GLU A 37 -19.19 -23.76 -0.84
CA GLU A 37 -18.33 -22.78 -0.14
C GLU A 37 -18.97 -21.39 0.01
N TYR A 38 -19.90 -21.01 -0.86
CA TYR A 38 -20.42 -19.64 -0.92
C TYR A 38 -21.94 -19.57 -0.88
N CYS A 39 -22.47 -18.58 -0.18
CA CYS A 39 -23.91 -18.33 -0.18
C CYS A 39 -24.37 -17.55 -1.43
N TYR A 40 -25.66 -17.58 -1.70
CA TYR A 40 -26.26 -16.92 -2.85
C TYR A 40 -26.15 -15.38 -2.85
N TYR A 41 -25.91 -14.76 -1.69
CA TYR A 41 -25.60 -13.31 -1.60
C TYR A 41 -24.16 -12.97 -2.04
N CYS A 42 -23.27 -13.97 -2.07
CA CYS A 42 -21.86 -13.75 -2.34
C CYS A 42 -21.41 -14.23 -3.71
N LEU A 43 -21.96 -15.35 -4.19
CA LEU A 43 -21.52 -15.98 -5.44
C LEU A 43 -22.70 -16.26 -6.37
N LYS A 44 -22.58 -15.82 -7.63
CA LYS A 44 -23.50 -16.14 -8.73
C LYS A 44 -22.70 -16.44 -9.98
N ASP A 45 -23.00 -17.58 -10.60
CA ASP A 45 -22.38 -18.03 -11.86
C ASP A 45 -20.83 -17.98 -11.81
N GLY A 46 -20.25 -18.40 -10.67
CA GLY A 46 -18.82 -18.42 -10.40
C GLY A 46 -18.19 -17.05 -10.13
N LYS A 47 -18.99 -15.99 -10.02
CA LYS A 47 -18.49 -14.63 -9.80
C LYS A 47 -19.00 -14.05 -8.48
N TYR A 48 -18.15 -13.29 -7.80
CA TYR A 48 -18.62 -12.52 -6.64
C TYR A 48 -19.61 -11.44 -7.07
N ILE A 49 -20.77 -11.40 -6.39
CA ILE A 49 -21.86 -10.43 -6.69
C ILE A 49 -21.43 -9.01 -6.38
N VAL A 50 -20.64 -8.83 -5.31
CA VAL A 50 -20.11 -7.50 -4.90
C VAL A 50 -18.61 -7.60 -4.60
N ASP A 51 -17.88 -6.58 -5.02
CA ASP A 51 -16.46 -6.41 -4.68
C ASP A 51 -16.29 -5.22 -3.73
N ILE A 52 -16.45 -5.49 -2.45
CA ILE A 52 -16.34 -4.52 -1.35
C ILE A 52 -15.19 -4.88 -0.43
N PRO A 53 -14.65 -3.92 0.35
CA PRO A 53 -13.68 -4.19 1.42
C PRO A 53 -14.25 -5.10 2.51
N MET A 54 -13.37 -5.84 3.21
CA MET A 54 -13.77 -6.69 4.34
C MET A 54 -14.49 -5.89 5.45
N SER A 55 -14.01 -4.67 5.74
CA SER A 55 -14.61 -3.79 6.72
C SER A 55 -16.07 -3.43 6.38
N GLU A 56 -16.36 -3.22 5.11
CA GLU A 56 -17.72 -2.94 4.65
C GLU A 56 -18.61 -4.18 4.72
N MET A 57 -18.09 -5.37 4.40
CA MET A 57 -18.80 -6.63 4.62
C MET A 57 -19.19 -6.81 6.09
N ILE A 58 -18.29 -6.51 7.01
CA ILE A 58 -18.57 -6.54 8.46
C ILE A 58 -19.68 -5.54 8.80
N ASN A 59 -19.59 -4.30 8.33
CA ASN A 59 -20.58 -3.27 8.60
C ASN A 59 -21.98 -3.63 8.08
N ILE A 60 -22.07 -4.29 6.93
CA ILE A 60 -23.34 -4.82 6.40
C ILE A 60 -23.94 -5.81 7.39
N TRP A 61 -23.18 -6.79 7.88
CA TRP A 61 -23.70 -7.76 8.83
C TRP A 61 -24.07 -7.14 10.19
N ILE A 62 -23.33 -6.14 10.63
CA ILE A 62 -23.71 -5.40 11.86
C ILE A 62 -25.04 -4.67 11.68
N LYS A 63 -25.26 -4.06 10.52
CA LYS A 63 -26.55 -3.43 10.18
C LYS A 63 -27.71 -4.44 10.15
N TYR A 64 -27.43 -5.67 9.75
CA TYR A 64 -28.41 -6.75 9.61
C TYR A 64 -28.15 -7.88 10.61
N THR A 65 -27.83 -7.54 11.87
CA THR A 65 -27.52 -8.53 12.93
C THR A 65 -28.64 -9.53 13.15
N ASP A 66 -29.90 -9.09 13.16
CA ASP A 66 -31.06 -9.96 13.35
C ASP A 66 -31.12 -11.02 12.23
N LYS A 67 -30.85 -10.60 11.00
CA LYS A 67 -30.81 -11.53 9.85
C LYS A 67 -29.67 -12.52 9.95
N TYR A 68 -28.49 -12.08 10.40
CA TYR A 68 -27.37 -12.96 10.65
C TYR A 68 -27.73 -14.01 11.73
N ASN A 69 -28.35 -13.57 12.81
CA ASN A 69 -28.78 -14.43 13.93
C ASN A 69 -29.80 -15.47 13.51
N GLU A 70 -30.73 -15.12 12.62
CA GLU A 70 -31.68 -16.07 12.01
C GLU A 70 -30.97 -17.21 11.29
N TYR A 71 -29.88 -16.91 10.52
CA TYR A 71 -29.08 -17.92 9.83
C TYR A 71 -28.15 -18.71 10.77
N ALA A 72 -27.63 -18.04 11.79
CA ALA A 72 -26.67 -18.61 12.73
C ALA A 72 -27.33 -19.48 13.81
N ASP A 73 -28.65 -19.38 13.93
CA ASP A 73 -29.43 -19.99 15.04
C ASP A 73 -28.81 -19.56 16.41
N THR A 74 -28.56 -18.27 16.55
CA THR A 74 -27.83 -17.69 17.71
C THR A 74 -28.25 -16.24 17.87
N ALA A 75 -28.26 -15.73 19.11
CA ALA A 75 -28.62 -14.34 19.42
C ALA A 75 -27.38 -13.51 19.78
N TYR A 76 -26.55 -13.20 18.78
CA TYR A 76 -25.43 -12.27 18.94
C TYR A 76 -25.91 -10.82 19.07
N SER A 77 -25.33 -10.06 19.97
CA SER A 77 -25.39 -8.60 19.92
C SER A 77 -24.53 -8.07 18.74
N PRO A 78 -24.80 -6.85 18.22
CA PRO A 78 -23.96 -6.24 17.18
C PRO A 78 -22.46 -6.17 17.54
N LYS A 79 -22.17 -5.95 18.83
CA LYS A 79 -20.78 -5.89 19.32
C LYS A 79 -20.09 -7.26 19.30
N GLU A 80 -20.78 -8.30 19.71
CA GLU A 80 -20.26 -9.67 19.67
C GLU A 80 -20.09 -10.16 18.24
N LEU A 81 -21.08 -9.89 17.38
CA LEU A 81 -21.01 -10.25 15.97
C LEU A 81 -19.81 -9.56 15.29
N ARG A 82 -19.56 -8.27 15.58
CA ARG A 82 -18.38 -7.57 15.05
C ARG A 82 -17.08 -8.24 15.48
N ARG A 83 -16.95 -8.61 16.75
CA ARG A 83 -15.75 -9.33 17.22
C ARG A 83 -15.56 -10.66 16.50
N ILE A 84 -16.61 -11.45 16.38
CA ILE A 84 -16.58 -12.76 15.72
C ILE A 84 -16.20 -12.60 14.23
N LEU A 85 -16.79 -11.64 13.51
CA LEU A 85 -16.50 -11.44 12.10
C LEU A 85 -15.08 -10.91 11.87
N ASN A 86 -14.55 -10.03 12.73
CA ASN A 86 -13.16 -9.57 12.67
C ASN A 86 -12.16 -10.74 12.85
N GLU A 87 -12.48 -11.72 13.67
CA GLU A 87 -11.63 -12.90 13.87
C GLU A 87 -11.79 -13.95 12.76
N ARG A 88 -13.00 -14.07 12.19
CA ARG A 88 -13.35 -15.12 11.22
C ARG A 88 -13.01 -14.72 9.77
N LEU A 89 -13.44 -13.52 9.33
CA LEU A 89 -13.33 -13.15 7.91
C LEU A 89 -11.90 -13.23 7.35
N PRO A 90 -10.85 -12.77 8.06
CA PRO A 90 -9.48 -12.86 7.53
C PRO A 90 -9.03 -14.29 7.19
N LYS A 91 -9.64 -15.31 7.80
CA LYS A 91 -9.33 -16.75 7.62
C LYS A 91 -10.09 -17.38 6.47
N LEU A 92 -11.10 -16.72 5.91
CA LEU A 92 -11.91 -17.23 4.81
C LEU A 92 -11.22 -17.07 3.46
N ASN A 93 -11.46 -17.98 2.52
CA ASN A 93 -10.78 -18.08 1.23
C ASN A 93 -10.74 -16.76 0.46
N ARG A 94 -11.87 -16.05 0.35
CA ARG A 94 -11.92 -14.75 -0.33
C ARG A 94 -10.94 -13.74 0.23
N TRP A 95 -10.85 -13.61 1.55
CA TRP A 95 -10.07 -12.57 2.21
C TRP A 95 -8.62 -12.98 2.38
N LYS A 96 -8.35 -14.27 2.65
CA LYS A 96 -7.01 -14.83 2.70
C LYS A 96 -6.26 -14.56 1.39
N GLN A 97 -6.86 -14.89 0.24
CA GLN A 97 -6.28 -14.62 -1.06
C GLN A 97 -6.05 -13.12 -1.33
N LYS A 98 -7.02 -12.25 -0.94
CA LYS A 98 -6.87 -10.80 -1.06
C LYS A 98 -5.73 -10.25 -0.19
N LEU A 99 -5.58 -10.76 1.03
CA LEU A 99 -4.50 -10.37 1.95
C LEU A 99 -3.13 -10.82 1.42
N GLU A 100 -3.02 -12.06 0.95
CA GLU A 100 -1.78 -12.59 0.35
C GLU A 100 -1.38 -11.76 -0.89
N THR A 101 -2.32 -11.47 -1.78
CA THR A 101 -2.08 -10.62 -2.96
C THR A 101 -1.67 -9.20 -2.55
N SER A 102 -2.32 -8.62 -1.54
CA SER A 102 -1.98 -7.29 -1.03
C SER A 102 -0.57 -7.26 -0.43
N ASN A 103 -0.19 -8.29 0.34
CA ASN A 103 1.15 -8.41 0.91
C ASN A 103 2.23 -8.56 -0.17
N ILE A 104 1.97 -9.37 -1.20
CA ILE A 104 2.87 -9.52 -2.36
C ILE A 104 3.03 -8.17 -3.09
N HIS A 105 1.93 -7.43 -3.30
CA HIS A 105 2.00 -6.12 -3.93
C HIS A 105 2.77 -5.12 -3.07
N HIS A 106 2.55 -5.12 -1.77
CA HIS A 106 3.28 -4.25 -0.84
C HIS A 106 4.78 -4.53 -0.89
N GLN A 107 5.19 -5.80 -0.82
CA GLN A 107 6.60 -6.20 -0.92
C GLN A 107 7.21 -5.76 -2.25
N LYS A 108 6.54 -6.01 -3.38
CA LYS A 108 7.01 -5.56 -4.70
C LYS A 108 7.23 -4.05 -4.77
N ILE A 109 6.35 -3.25 -4.18
CA ILE A 109 6.53 -1.80 -4.14
C ILE A 109 7.67 -1.38 -3.22
N GLN A 110 7.88 -2.06 -2.10
CA GLN A 110 9.04 -1.82 -1.24
C GLN A 110 10.35 -2.09 -1.99
N ASP A 111 10.44 -3.18 -2.73
CA ASP A 111 11.60 -3.51 -3.55
C ASP A 111 11.86 -2.43 -4.63
N ILE A 112 10.81 -1.92 -5.26
CA ILE A 112 10.88 -0.80 -6.20
C ILE A 112 11.35 0.49 -5.52
N VAL A 113 10.89 0.78 -4.31
CA VAL A 113 11.35 1.95 -3.54
C VAL A 113 12.84 1.85 -3.23
N VAL A 114 13.33 0.70 -2.83
CA VAL A 114 14.77 0.44 -2.62
C VAL A 114 15.54 0.65 -3.93
N TYR A 115 15.04 0.09 -5.04
CA TYR A 115 15.64 0.28 -6.35
C TYR A 115 15.72 1.76 -6.75
N ILE A 116 14.63 2.52 -6.60
CA ILE A 116 14.59 3.97 -6.89
C ILE A 116 15.64 4.72 -6.08
N ASN A 117 15.76 4.44 -4.78
CA ASN A 117 16.75 5.11 -3.92
C ASN A 117 18.18 4.86 -4.37
N ASN A 118 18.49 3.66 -4.83
CA ASN A 118 19.83 3.30 -5.32
C ASN A 118 20.13 3.85 -6.72
N HIS A 119 19.10 4.19 -7.51
CA HIS A 119 19.19 4.62 -8.90
C HIS A 119 18.53 5.98 -9.13
N LEU A 120 18.49 6.84 -8.09
CA LEU A 120 17.63 8.03 -8.06
C LEU A 120 17.85 9.00 -9.24
N PHE A 121 19.09 9.09 -9.75
CA PHE A 121 19.46 9.97 -10.86
C PHE A 121 19.60 9.26 -12.19
N ASP A 122 19.33 7.96 -12.26
CA ASP A 122 19.25 7.22 -13.49
C ASP A 122 17.94 7.54 -14.26
N SER A 123 17.82 7.02 -15.48
CA SER A 123 16.58 7.12 -16.24
C SER A 123 15.54 6.18 -15.64
N LEU A 124 14.72 6.73 -14.75
CA LEU A 124 13.62 6.01 -14.09
C LEU A 124 12.29 6.39 -14.75
N ASP A 125 11.71 5.46 -15.47
CA ASP A 125 10.36 5.58 -15.99
C ASP A 125 9.45 4.43 -15.54
N ALA A 126 8.14 4.59 -15.76
CA ALA A 126 7.17 3.59 -15.33
C ALA A 126 7.29 2.26 -16.10
N ASP A 127 7.91 2.25 -17.28
CA ASP A 127 8.09 1.03 -18.06
C ASP A 127 9.19 0.17 -17.45
N ILE A 128 10.34 0.77 -17.14
CA ILE A 128 11.46 0.11 -16.46
C ILE A 128 10.98 -0.44 -15.10
N LEU A 129 10.35 0.39 -14.27
CA LEU A 129 9.92 0.00 -12.93
C LEU A 129 8.82 -1.06 -12.95
N SER A 130 7.91 -1.01 -13.91
CA SER A 130 6.88 -2.05 -14.06
C SER A 130 7.50 -3.40 -14.44
N THR A 131 8.51 -3.40 -15.32
CA THR A 131 9.25 -4.61 -15.71
C THR A 131 9.95 -5.22 -14.49
N ILE A 132 10.66 -4.41 -13.70
CA ILE A 132 11.37 -4.86 -12.49
C ILE A 132 10.38 -5.46 -11.48
N SER A 133 9.20 -4.82 -11.30
CA SER A 133 8.16 -5.32 -10.36
C SER A 133 7.45 -6.60 -10.85
N GLY A 134 7.59 -6.96 -12.14
CA GLY A 134 6.82 -8.05 -12.77
C GLY A 134 5.32 -7.77 -12.83
N LEU A 135 4.91 -6.50 -12.90
CA LEU A 135 3.52 -6.07 -13.05
C LEU A 135 3.34 -5.40 -14.40
N SER A 136 2.14 -5.48 -14.99
CA SER A 136 1.82 -4.65 -16.16
C SER A 136 1.89 -3.17 -15.78
N LYS A 137 2.24 -2.29 -16.72
CA LYS A 137 2.39 -0.84 -16.51
C LYS A 137 1.18 -0.19 -15.84
N TYR A 138 -0.04 -0.57 -16.28
CA TYR A 138 -1.28 -0.06 -15.69
C TYR A 138 -1.46 -0.54 -14.25
N HIS A 139 -1.22 -1.85 -14.00
CA HIS A 139 -1.33 -2.45 -12.68
C HIS A 139 -0.28 -1.89 -11.73
N PHE A 140 0.97 -1.75 -12.18
CA PHE A 140 2.05 -1.14 -11.41
C PHE A 140 1.70 0.26 -10.92
N ARG A 141 1.24 1.14 -11.83
CA ARG A 141 0.87 2.52 -11.46
C ARG A 141 -0.22 2.56 -10.39
N ARG A 142 -1.26 1.73 -10.56
CA ARG A 142 -2.36 1.65 -9.59
C ARG A 142 -1.90 1.13 -8.24
N VAL A 143 -1.13 0.05 -8.22
CA VAL A 143 -0.61 -0.55 -6.97
C VAL A 143 0.35 0.41 -6.30
N PHE A 144 1.28 1.02 -7.06
CA PHE A 144 2.21 2.01 -6.51
C PHE A 144 1.47 3.16 -5.83
N GLN A 145 0.51 3.76 -6.51
CA GLN A 145 -0.28 4.87 -5.94
C GLN A 145 -1.06 4.45 -4.69
N THR A 146 -1.59 3.22 -4.66
CA THR A 146 -2.30 2.70 -3.48
C THR A 146 -1.37 2.51 -2.30
N VAL A 147 -0.15 2.02 -2.52
CA VAL A 147 0.83 1.72 -1.45
C VAL A 147 1.60 2.97 -1.02
N ALA A 148 2.07 3.79 -1.98
CA ALA A 148 2.90 4.96 -1.72
C ALA A 148 2.09 6.25 -1.45
N GLY A 149 0.79 6.26 -1.74
CA GLY A 149 -0.10 7.43 -1.57
C GLY A 149 0.03 8.48 -2.68
N GLU A 150 1.00 8.36 -3.57
CA GLU A 150 1.24 9.29 -4.69
C GLU A 150 1.65 8.55 -5.96
N ASN A 151 1.53 9.19 -7.13
CA ASN A 151 1.98 8.58 -8.38
C ASN A 151 3.50 8.50 -8.46
N ILE A 152 4.00 7.52 -9.22
CA ILE A 152 5.44 7.21 -9.31
C ILE A 152 6.29 8.40 -9.79
N GLY A 153 5.81 9.21 -10.73
CA GLY A 153 6.54 10.38 -11.22
C GLY A 153 6.71 11.46 -10.15
N SER A 154 5.64 11.74 -9.38
CA SER A 154 5.69 12.68 -8.25
C SER A 154 6.62 12.18 -7.15
N TYR A 155 6.57 10.87 -6.85
CA TYR A 155 7.42 10.22 -5.87
C TYR A 155 8.92 10.40 -6.21
N ILE A 156 9.33 10.04 -7.42
CA ILE A 156 10.72 10.19 -7.87
C ILE A 156 11.14 11.65 -7.88
N GLN A 157 10.29 12.55 -8.38
CA GLN A 157 10.59 13.98 -8.39
C GLN A 157 10.79 14.55 -6.98
N ARG A 158 9.95 14.15 -6.02
CA ARG A 158 10.07 14.56 -4.62
C ARG A 158 11.40 14.09 -4.04
N LEU A 159 11.75 12.81 -4.17
CA LEU A 159 13.02 12.27 -3.67
C LEU A 159 14.23 13.00 -4.28
N ARG A 160 14.21 13.29 -5.58
CA ARG A 160 15.28 14.07 -6.24
C ARG A 160 15.43 15.46 -5.64
N LEU A 161 14.33 16.15 -5.40
CA LEU A 161 14.35 17.49 -4.81
C LEU A 161 14.78 17.49 -3.34
N GLU A 162 14.39 16.46 -2.57
CA GLU A 162 14.85 16.25 -1.20
C GLU A 162 16.36 15.99 -1.14
N HIS A 163 16.87 15.18 -2.06
CA HIS A 163 18.32 14.96 -2.18
C HIS A 163 19.07 16.25 -2.56
N ILE A 164 18.54 17.04 -3.50
CA ILE A 164 19.09 18.34 -3.86
C ILE A 164 19.08 19.30 -2.67
N ALA A 165 18.01 19.32 -1.88
CA ALA A 165 17.92 20.10 -0.65
C ALA A 165 19.02 19.69 0.36
N HIS A 166 19.29 18.41 0.48
CA HIS A 166 20.41 17.91 1.30
C HIS A 166 21.76 18.38 0.75
N LEU A 167 22.04 18.28 -0.57
CA LEU A 167 23.28 18.77 -1.17
C LEU A 167 23.47 20.27 -0.98
N LEU A 168 22.40 21.05 -1.03
CA LEU A 168 22.46 22.50 -0.81
C LEU A 168 22.97 22.87 0.58
N VAL A 169 22.68 22.08 1.60
CA VAL A 169 23.07 22.37 2.98
C VAL A 169 24.34 21.63 3.41
N SER A 170 24.56 20.42 2.89
CA SER A 170 25.70 19.57 3.29
C SER A 170 26.98 19.83 2.51
N THR A 171 26.91 20.60 1.41
CA THR A 171 28.06 20.88 0.54
C THR A 171 28.15 22.37 0.17
N ASP A 172 29.31 22.77 -0.37
CA ASP A 172 29.50 24.09 -0.98
C ASP A 172 29.29 24.08 -2.50
N PHE A 173 28.73 23.03 -3.06
CA PHE A 173 28.48 22.92 -4.48
C PHE A 173 27.60 24.07 -5.00
N THR A 174 28.00 24.62 -6.12
CA THR A 174 27.19 25.60 -6.85
C THR A 174 25.94 24.89 -7.42
N LEU A 175 24.90 25.65 -7.73
CA LEU A 175 23.69 25.09 -8.34
C LEU A 175 23.97 24.43 -9.69
N THR A 176 24.98 24.89 -10.42
CA THR A 176 25.45 24.24 -11.67
C THR A 176 26.01 22.87 -11.39
N GLN A 177 26.93 22.75 -10.43
CA GLN A 177 27.50 21.46 -10.02
C GLN A 177 26.43 20.47 -9.51
N ILE A 178 25.45 20.97 -8.76
CA ILE A 178 24.31 20.13 -8.31
C ILE A 178 23.47 19.68 -9.52
N SER A 179 23.20 20.56 -10.49
CA SER A 179 22.43 20.18 -11.68
C SER A 179 23.13 19.14 -12.56
N GLU A 180 24.47 19.19 -12.62
CA GLU A 180 25.29 18.21 -13.35
C GLU A 180 25.29 16.81 -12.70
N GLN A 181 25.17 16.73 -11.38
CA GLN A 181 25.12 15.47 -10.60
C GLN A 181 23.71 14.88 -10.47
N THR A 182 22.72 15.64 -10.91
CA THR A 182 21.31 15.26 -10.79
C THR A 182 20.65 15.20 -12.17
N ASN A 183 19.50 14.58 -12.28
CA ASN A 183 18.82 14.43 -13.57
C ASN A 183 18.10 15.70 -14.04
N TYR A 184 18.74 16.86 -13.83
CA TYR A 184 18.27 18.16 -14.32
C TYR A 184 19.19 18.68 -15.42
N GLN A 185 18.64 18.90 -16.62
CA GLN A 185 19.40 19.37 -17.78
C GLN A 185 20.05 20.73 -17.56
N THR A 186 19.44 21.58 -16.74
CA THR A 186 19.96 22.94 -16.47
C THR A 186 19.66 23.38 -15.03
N LYS A 187 20.54 24.26 -14.50
CA LYS A 187 20.29 24.92 -13.20
C LYS A 187 18.97 25.70 -13.15
N PHE A 188 18.46 26.16 -14.29
CA PHE A 188 17.19 26.89 -14.35
C PHE A 188 15.98 25.96 -14.16
N SER A 189 15.99 24.80 -14.82
CA SER A 189 14.94 23.78 -14.64
C SER A 189 14.93 23.26 -13.20
N LEU A 190 16.12 23.01 -12.61
CA LEU A 190 16.27 22.64 -11.22
C LEU A 190 15.70 23.73 -10.28
N SER A 191 16.15 25.00 -10.44
CA SER A 191 15.69 26.11 -9.61
C SER A 191 14.17 26.29 -9.64
N LYS A 192 13.56 26.17 -10.83
CA LYS A 192 12.11 26.25 -11.01
C LYS A 192 11.39 25.14 -10.29
N ALA A 193 11.85 23.88 -10.46
CA ALA A 193 11.27 22.72 -9.80
C ALA A 193 11.41 22.81 -8.26
N PHE A 194 12.59 23.20 -7.79
CA PHE A 194 12.88 23.38 -6.37
C PHE A 194 11.96 24.42 -5.73
N LYS A 195 11.88 25.62 -6.33
CA LYS A 195 10.99 26.67 -5.83
C LYS A 195 9.52 26.25 -5.83
N LYS A 196 9.08 25.50 -6.86
CA LYS A 196 7.71 24.97 -6.91
C LYS A 196 7.44 24.01 -5.77
N HIS A 197 8.42 23.20 -5.38
CA HIS A 197 8.25 22.15 -4.35
C HIS A 197 8.39 22.72 -2.92
N PHE A 198 9.45 23.49 -2.66
CA PHE A 198 9.76 24.02 -1.32
C PHE A 198 9.20 25.44 -1.03
N GLY A 199 8.63 26.11 -2.03
CA GLY A 199 8.11 27.48 -1.89
C GLY A 199 9.16 28.58 -1.86
N VAL A 200 10.45 28.24 -1.73
CA VAL A 200 11.58 29.18 -1.62
C VAL A 200 12.65 28.85 -2.67
N SER A 201 13.50 29.85 -3.01
CA SER A 201 14.61 29.63 -3.94
C SER A 201 15.70 28.76 -3.30
N THR A 202 16.54 28.13 -4.13
CA THR A 202 17.70 27.34 -3.68
C THR A 202 18.68 28.17 -2.84
N SER A 203 18.87 29.46 -3.18
CA SER A 203 19.73 30.38 -2.40
C SER A 203 19.14 30.67 -1.03
N GLN A 204 17.85 31.04 -0.97
CA GLN A 204 17.15 31.26 0.30
C GLN A 204 17.11 29.98 1.18
N TYR A 205 16.96 28.81 0.56
CA TYR A 205 16.98 27.55 1.29
C TYR A 205 18.36 27.30 1.92
N ARG A 206 19.45 27.47 1.13
CA ARG A 206 20.82 27.33 1.62
C ARG A 206 21.12 28.33 2.74
N GLU A 207 20.84 29.61 2.53
CA GLU A 207 21.07 30.64 3.52
C GLU A 207 20.41 30.38 4.86
N LYS A 208 19.18 29.86 4.81
CA LYS A 208 18.39 29.54 6.01
C LYS A 208 18.85 28.28 6.73
N TYR A 209 19.12 27.21 5.99
CA TYR A 209 19.26 25.87 6.58
C TYR A 209 20.71 25.37 6.69
N LYS A 210 21.65 25.88 5.89
CA LYS A 210 23.05 25.48 5.97
C LYS A 210 23.69 25.80 7.33
N PRO A 211 23.51 26.97 7.93
CA PRO A 211 24.07 27.25 9.27
C PRO A 211 23.56 26.27 10.34
N MET A 212 22.27 25.90 10.29
CA MET A 212 21.68 24.93 11.22
C MET A 212 22.26 23.51 11.00
N TYR A 213 22.48 23.14 9.74
CA TYR A 213 23.09 21.86 9.39
C TYR A 213 24.54 21.79 9.90
N ASP A 214 25.32 22.85 9.65
CA ASP A 214 26.73 22.95 10.07
C ASP A 214 26.84 22.92 11.60
N GLU A 215 25.95 23.59 12.34
CA GLU A 215 25.91 23.58 13.80
C GLU A 215 25.61 22.16 14.34
N GLN A 216 24.61 21.47 13.77
CA GLN A 216 24.26 20.10 14.19
C GLN A 216 25.37 19.08 13.89
N HIS A 217 26.17 19.30 12.85
CA HIS A 217 27.23 18.38 12.41
C HIS A 217 28.64 18.81 12.86
N ALA A 218 28.79 19.99 13.45
CA ALA A 218 30.05 20.45 14.06
C ALA A 218 30.50 19.56 15.23
N VAL A 219 29.60 18.85 15.87
CA VAL A 219 29.87 17.91 16.96
C VAL A 219 30.43 16.57 16.45
N ILE A 220 30.32 16.26 15.15
CA ILE A 220 30.87 15.04 14.55
C ILE A 220 32.32 15.30 14.16
N THR A 221 33.26 14.86 15.01
CA THR A 221 34.68 14.99 14.71
C THR A 221 35.07 14.28 13.40
N PRO A 222 36.16 14.71 12.70
CA PRO A 222 36.62 14.08 11.45
C PRO A 222 36.81 12.54 11.58
N GLU A 223 37.18 12.06 12.78
CA GLU A 223 37.33 10.64 13.07
C GLU A 223 36.01 9.89 13.01
N ILE A 224 34.91 10.44 13.52
CA ILE A 224 33.58 9.82 13.46
C ILE A 224 33.04 9.85 12.02
N ARG A 225 33.33 10.90 11.24
CA ARG A 225 33.00 10.95 9.81
C ARG A 225 33.64 9.82 9.01
N SER A 226 34.92 9.50 9.29
CA SER A 226 35.63 8.42 8.59
C SER A 226 35.02 7.04 8.88
N ILE A 227 34.50 6.83 10.09
CA ILE A 227 33.86 5.58 10.49
C ILE A 227 32.49 5.40 9.83
N LEU A 228 31.73 6.49 9.64
CA LEU A 228 30.40 6.47 9.00
C LEU A 228 30.47 6.30 7.47
N THR A 229 31.56 6.74 6.83
CA THR A 229 31.79 6.58 5.38
C THR A 229 32.40 5.23 5.00
N MET A 230 32.91 4.45 5.96
CA MET A 230 33.46 3.10 5.72
C MET A 230 32.41 1.97 5.76
N LYS A 231 31.12 2.28 5.94
CA LYS A 231 30.02 1.28 5.98
C LYS A 231 28.97 1.53 4.89
N VAL A 232 29.41 1.72 3.65
CA VAL A 232 28.54 1.62 2.46
C VAL A 232 29.18 0.66 1.47
#